data_5e19c55100cb3597b8c0df327ad7de8d
#
_entry.id   5e19c55100cb3597b8c0df327ad7de8d
#
_cell.length_a   1.000
_cell.length_b   1.000
_cell.length_c   1.000
_cell.angle_alpha   90.00
_cell.angle_beta   90.00
_cell.angle_gamma   90.00
#
_symmetry.space_group_name_H-M   'P 1'
#
loop_
_entity.id
_entity.type
_entity.pdbx_description
1 polymer ?
#
loop_
_entity_poly.entity_id
_entity_poly.type
_entity_poly.pdbx_seq_one_letter_code
_entity_poly.pdbx_strand_id
1 'polypeptide(L)'
;MTTDTDREASLYASDDDLPPEARALIAEAENAARAVRETLVTRGDRVRAAAEDEARAVRRRAEDEVRDLEIAATRELAPTLHSLFDGLRAVQEAYTKLGKLDEALAVRANLRHLRADLLGIRPDPGHLSDLSSDVDGRTFLYEVVGRTDGALWGGNPYTLDSHLGTAAVHAGLVKPGLRSVVRVTVLASEFREYAGTESRAVVSSAYNGNSRGYRLDAAE
;
A
#
# COMPACT_ATOMS: atom_id res chain seq x y z
N MET A 1 35.85 59.44 -1.93
CA MET A 1 34.42 59.02 -2.06
C MET A 1 34.21 57.98 -0.98
N THR A 2 33.86 58.40 0.24
CA THR A 2 33.44 57.54 1.36
C THR A 2 31.97 57.21 1.12
N THR A 3 31.68 55.93 0.97
CA THR A 3 30.35 55.42 0.67
C THR A 3 29.40 55.62 1.85
N ASP A 4 28.16 56.03 1.57
CA ASP A 4 27.06 56.32 2.51
C ASP A 4 26.77 55.21 3.52
N THR A 5 27.25 53.98 3.26
CA THR A 5 27.12 52.78 4.08
C THR A 5 27.90 52.86 5.43
N ASP A 6 29.03 53.63 5.45
CA ASP A 6 29.82 53.78 6.68
C ASP A 6 29.24 54.81 7.64
N ARG A 7 28.26 55.58 7.21
CA ARG A 7 27.60 56.62 8.04
C ARG A 7 26.41 56.09 8.78
N GLU A 8 25.75 55.04 8.33
CA GLU A 8 24.62 54.40 9.00
C GLU A 8 25.06 53.48 10.17
N ALA A 9 26.26 52.89 10.07
CA ALA A 9 26.79 52.03 11.16
C ALA A 9 27.18 52.78 12.42
N SER A 10 27.29 54.11 12.34
CA SER A 10 27.69 54.96 13.49
C SER A 10 26.52 55.58 14.27
N LEU A 11 25.27 55.24 13.91
CA LEU A 11 24.07 55.81 14.57
C LEU A 11 23.50 54.92 15.71
N TYR A 12 24.02 53.72 15.87
CA TYR A 12 23.65 52.88 17.00
C TYR A 12 24.70 53.04 18.08
N ALA A 13 24.37 53.77 19.14
CA ALA A 13 25.14 53.77 20.39
C ALA A 13 25.33 52.30 20.81
N SER A 14 26.54 51.90 21.20
CA SER A 14 26.75 50.55 21.71
C SER A 14 25.89 50.39 22.99
N ASP A 15 25.41 49.16 23.24
CA ASP A 15 24.62 48.87 24.46
C ASP A 15 25.30 49.35 25.75
N ASP A 16 26.64 49.49 25.71
CA ASP A 16 27.44 49.95 26.83
C ASP A 16 27.29 51.48 27.08
N ASP A 17 26.84 52.28 26.11
CA ASP A 17 26.65 53.72 26.18
C ASP A 17 25.27 54.11 26.76
N LEU A 18 24.37 53.15 26.95
CA LEU A 18 23.02 53.39 27.46
C LEU A 18 22.99 53.52 28.98
N PRO A 19 22.15 54.43 29.53
CA PRO A 19 21.88 54.48 30.98
C PRO A 19 21.37 53.13 31.52
N PRO A 20 21.71 52.76 32.76
CA PRO A 20 21.33 51.44 33.30
C PRO A 20 19.81 51.18 33.29
N GLU A 21 18.99 52.26 33.45
CA GLU A 21 17.53 52.14 33.36
C GLU A 21 17.06 51.79 31.95
N ALA A 22 17.71 52.37 30.92
CA ALA A 22 17.37 52.06 29.53
C ALA A 22 17.75 50.63 29.15
N ARG A 23 18.90 50.12 29.61
CA ARG A 23 19.30 48.73 29.43
C ARG A 23 18.33 47.74 30.08
N ALA A 24 17.86 48.08 31.30
CA ALA A 24 16.88 47.25 32.00
C ALA A 24 15.54 47.15 31.24
N LEU A 25 15.05 48.28 30.69
CA LEU A 25 13.82 48.30 29.89
C LEU A 25 13.97 47.54 28.58
N ILE A 26 15.12 47.62 27.91
CA ILE A 26 15.39 46.86 26.69
C ILE A 26 15.41 45.36 27.01
N ALA A 27 16.11 44.94 28.04
CA ALA A 27 16.16 43.55 28.47
C ALA A 27 14.78 42.98 28.84
N GLU A 28 13.95 43.78 29.50
CA GLU A 28 12.56 43.42 29.83
C GLU A 28 11.71 43.27 28.56
N ALA A 29 11.84 44.20 27.61
CA ALA A 29 11.12 44.14 26.33
C ALA A 29 11.56 42.91 25.49
N GLU A 30 12.86 42.60 25.44
CA GLU A 30 13.39 41.41 24.74
C GLU A 30 12.89 40.10 25.37
N ASN A 31 12.87 40.02 26.68
CA ASN A 31 12.35 38.88 27.41
C ASN A 31 10.84 38.71 27.16
N ALA A 32 10.07 39.78 27.18
CA ALA A 32 8.64 39.76 26.85
C ALA A 32 8.41 39.31 25.39
N ALA A 33 9.19 39.85 24.44
CA ALA A 33 9.11 39.47 23.04
C ALA A 33 9.47 37.99 22.82
N ARG A 34 10.46 37.46 23.54
CA ARG A 34 10.85 36.04 23.52
C ARG A 34 9.71 35.17 24.05
N ALA A 35 9.13 35.49 25.20
CA ALA A 35 8.01 34.74 25.77
C ALA A 35 6.79 34.71 24.83
N VAL A 36 6.48 35.81 24.16
CA VAL A 36 5.41 35.87 23.17
C VAL A 36 5.71 34.97 21.96
N ARG A 37 6.95 35.01 21.44
CA ARG A 37 7.34 34.13 20.32
C ARG A 37 7.21 32.67 20.68
N GLU A 38 7.72 32.25 21.85
CA GLU A 38 7.62 30.86 22.32
C GLU A 38 6.16 30.41 22.47
N THR A 39 5.30 31.29 23.00
CA THR A 39 3.87 31.03 23.13
C THR A 39 3.21 30.87 21.77
N LEU A 40 3.55 31.71 20.78
CA LEU A 40 3.01 31.63 19.42
C LEU A 40 3.45 30.35 18.68
N VAL A 41 4.75 29.97 18.81
CA VAL A 41 5.27 28.73 18.23
C VAL A 41 4.54 27.53 18.83
N THR A 42 4.47 27.43 20.16
CA THR A 42 3.79 26.32 20.85
C THR A 42 2.30 26.22 20.46
N ARG A 43 1.62 27.37 20.34
CA ARG A 43 0.21 27.40 19.91
C ARG A 43 0.08 26.99 18.45
N GLY A 44 0.97 27.45 17.58
CA GLY A 44 1.02 27.06 16.16
C GLY A 44 1.20 25.57 15.98
N ASP A 45 2.12 24.95 16.72
CA ASP A 45 2.38 23.52 16.66
C ASP A 45 1.18 22.70 17.15
N ARG A 46 0.50 23.13 18.22
CA ARG A 46 -0.74 22.47 18.69
C ARG A 46 -1.86 22.54 17.66
N VAL A 47 -2.06 23.68 17.01
CA VAL A 47 -3.09 23.83 15.95
C VAL A 47 -2.76 22.95 14.76
N ARG A 48 -1.49 22.90 14.35
CA ARG A 48 -1.05 22.04 13.25
C ARG A 48 -1.27 20.56 13.58
N ALA A 49 -0.85 20.12 14.77
CA ALA A 49 -1.05 18.72 15.20
C ALA A 49 -2.54 18.35 15.24
N ALA A 50 -3.40 19.21 15.77
CA ALA A 50 -4.85 18.97 15.79
C ALA A 50 -5.45 18.88 14.38
N ALA A 51 -5.04 19.76 13.47
CA ALA A 51 -5.49 19.72 12.08
C ALA A 51 -5.04 18.46 11.32
N GLU A 52 -3.81 18.00 11.60
CA GLU A 52 -3.30 16.74 11.03
C GLU A 52 -4.04 15.52 11.58
N ASP A 53 -4.38 15.50 12.86
CA ASP A 53 -5.17 14.44 13.48
C ASP A 53 -6.59 14.38 12.90
N GLU A 54 -7.22 15.54 12.72
CA GLU A 54 -8.54 15.64 12.09
C GLU A 54 -8.51 15.18 10.64
N ALA A 55 -7.51 15.61 9.86
CA ALA A 55 -7.31 15.18 8.49
C ALA A 55 -7.12 13.65 8.38
N ARG A 56 -6.34 13.05 9.30
CA ARG A 56 -6.19 11.60 9.39
C ARG A 56 -7.51 10.90 9.74
N ALA A 57 -8.31 11.47 10.63
CA ALA A 57 -9.61 10.91 11.00
C ALA A 57 -10.61 10.96 9.85
N VAL A 58 -10.66 12.07 9.12
CA VAL A 58 -11.52 12.22 7.92
C VAL A 58 -11.13 11.23 6.84
N ARG A 59 -9.81 11.09 6.57
CA ARG A 59 -9.33 10.14 5.58
C ARG A 59 -9.72 8.70 5.93
N ARG A 60 -9.53 8.27 7.17
CA ARG A 60 -9.93 6.92 7.62
C ARG A 60 -11.43 6.68 7.43
N ARG A 61 -12.28 7.64 7.80
CA ARG A 61 -13.74 7.51 7.58
C ARG A 61 -14.09 7.36 6.11
N ALA A 62 -13.47 8.16 5.24
CA ALA A 62 -13.69 8.05 3.80
C ALA A 62 -13.25 6.70 3.24
N GLU A 63 -12.09 6.18 3.69
CA GLU A 63 -11.60 4.85 3.30
C GLU A 63 -12.53 3.73 3.78
N ASP A 64 -13.06 3.82 4.99
CA ASP A 64 -14.03 2.86 5.52
C ASP A 64 -15.35 2.90 4.74
N GLU A 65 -15.87 4.11 4.44
CA GLU A 65 -17.11 4.29 3.66
C GLU A 65 -16.96 3.74 2.24
N VAL A 66 -15.82 4.02 1.57
CA VAL A 66 -15.53 3.43 0.25
C VAL A 66 -15.50 1.91 0.31
N ARG A 67 -14.86 1.34 1.33
CA ARG A 67 -14.83 -0.12 1.52
C ARG A 67 -16.22 -0.71 1.71
N ASP A 68 -17.05 -0.08 2.53
CA ASP A 68 -18.42 -0.54 2.78
C ASP A 68 -19.27 -0.48 1.50
N LEU A 69 -19.11 0.56 0.69
CA LEU A 69 -19.76 0.69 -0.61
C LEU A 69 -19.29 -0.37 -1.60
N GLU A 70 -18.00 -0.68 -1.66
CA GLU A 70 -17.44 -1.75 -2.50
C GLU A 70 -18.00 -3.12 -2.10
N ILE A 71 -18.09 -3.41 -0.80
CA ILE A 71 -18.67 -4.65 -0.28
C ILE A 71 -20.15 -4.74 -0.64
N ALA A 72 -20.91 -3.66 -0.46
CA ALA A 72 -22.34 -3.63 -0.79
C ALA A 72 -22.57 -3.84 -2.29
N ALA A 73 -21.83 -3.14 -3.15
CA ALA A 73 -21.90 -3.28 -4.59
C ALA A 73 -21.54 -4.69 -5.06
N THR A 74 -20.47 -5.28 -4.49
CA THR A 74 -20.07 -6.64 -4.80
C THR A 74 -21.16 -7.65 -4.43
N ARG A 75 -21.78 -7.49 -3.26
CA ARG A 75 -22.86 -8.35 -2.79
C ARG A 75 -24.11 -8.26 -3.69
N GLU A 76 -24.44 -7.07 -4.13
CA GLU A 76 -25.58 -6.85 -5.01
C GLU A 76 -25.37 -7.43 -6.41
N LEU A 77 -24.15 -7.31 -6.95
CA LEU A 77 -23.79 -7.79 -8.28
C LEU A 77 -23.47 -9.29 -8.32
N ALA A 78 -23.09 -9.90 -7.20
CA ALA A 78 -22.64 -11.29 -7.12
C ALA A 78 -23.57 -12.30 -7.80
N PRO A 79 -24.91 -12.29 -7.59
CA PRO A 79 -25.81 -13.25 -8.22
C PRO A 79 -25.81 -13.12 -9.76
N THR A 80 -25.84 -11.89 -10.27
CA THR A 80 -25.82 -11.60 -11.72
C THR A 80 -24.52 -12.06 -12.35
N LEU A 81 -23.39 -11.76 -11.71
CA LEU A 81 -22.06 -12.18 -12.17
C LEU A 81 -21.91 -13.71 -12.16
N HIS A 82 -22.42 -14.37 -11.13
CA HIS A 82 -22.41 -15.84 -11.03
C HIS A 82 -23.15 -16.47 -12.22
N SER A 83 -24.38 -16.02 -12.47
CA SER A 83 -25.19 -16.50 -13.59
C SER A 83 -24.50 -16.26 -14.94
N LEU A 84 -23.89 -15.10 -15.14
CA LEU A 84 -23.15 -14.78 -16.36
C LEU A 84 -21.95 -15.71 -16.55
N PHE A 85 -21.13 -15.90 -15.52
CA PHE A 85 -19.95 -16.77 -15.60
C PHE A 85 -20.29 -18.23 -15.81
N ASP A 86 -21.36 -18.73 -15.18
CA ASP A 86 -21.84 -20.10 -15.37
C ASP A 86 -22.40 -20.30 -16.80
N GLY A 87 -23.12 -19.32 -17.33
CA GLY A 87 -23.57 -19.33 -18.71
C GLY A 87 -22.41 -19.37 -19.71
N LEU A 88 -21.40 -18.54 -19.52
CA LEU A 88 -20.21 -18.53 -20.38
C LEU A 88 -19.39 -19.83 -20.27
N ARG A 89 -19.29 -20.43 -19.09
CA ARG A 89 -18.66 -21.77 -18.94
C ARG A 89 -19.43 -22.85 -19.69
N ALA A 90 -20.76 -22.85 -19.59
CA ALA A 90 -21.57 -23.80 -20.32
C ALA A 90 -21.39 -23.66 -21.85
N VAL A 91 -21.27 -22.44 -22.37
CA VAL A 91 -20.96 -22.18 -23.79
C VAL A 91 -19.57 -22.68 -24.13
N GLN A 92 -18.55 -22.43 -23.31
CA GLN A 92 -17.20 -22.96 -23.52
C GLN A 92 -17.17 -24.50 -23.59
N GLU A 93 -17.86 -25.16 -22.66
CA GLU A 93 -17.96 -26.61 -22.63
C GLU A 93 -18.70 -27.19 -23.89
N ALA A 94 -19.77 -26.51 -24.30
CA ALA A 94 -20.50 -26.90 -25.51
C ALA A 94 -19.60 -26.80 -26.74
N TYR A 95 -18.85 -25.73 -26.93
CA TYR A 95 -17.88 -25.62 -28.04
C TYR A 95 -16.77 -26.67 -27.96
N THR A 96 -16.27 -26.98 -26.78
CA THR A 96 -15.25 -28.02 -26.58
C THR A 96 -15.80 -29.40 -26.99
N LYS A 97 -17.04 -29.74 -26.60
CA LYS A 97 -17.69 -31.00 -26.97
C LYS A 97 -17.95 -31.11 -28.47
N LEU A 98 -18.18 -29.99 -29.16
CA LEU A 98 -18.38 -29.92 -30.59
C LEU A 98 -17.06 -29.90 -31.38
N GLY A 99 -15.91 -29.98 -30.74
CA GLY A 99 -14.59 -29.90 -31.37
C GLY A 99 -14.22 -28.49 -31.88
N LYS A 100 -14.99 -27.45 -31.53
CA LYS A 100 -14.76 -26.06 -31.91
C LYS A 100 -13.80 -25.41 -30.91
N LEU A 101 -12.52 -25.75 -31.01
CA LEU A 101 -11.51 -25.39 -30.03
C LEU A 101 -11.19 -23.89 -30.02
N ASP A 102 -11.17 -23.25 -31.21
CA ASP A 102 -10.87 -21.82 -31.32
C ASP A 102 -11.95 -20.97 -30.65
N GLU A 103 -13.22 -21.32 -30.86
CA GLU A 103 -14.35 -20.65 -30.22
C GLU A 103 -14.35 -20.89 -28.70
N ALA A 104 -14.03 -22.09 -28.24
CA ALA A 104 -13.88 -22.40 -26.82
C ALA A 104 -12.76 -21.58 -26.16
N LEU A 105 -11.62 -21.39 -26.86
CA LEU A 105 -10.52 -20.55 -26.41
C LEU A 105 -10.90 -19.07 -26.37
N ALA A 106 -11.63 -18.58 -27.37
CA ALA A 106 -12.14 -17.20 -27.39
C ALA A 106 -13.07 -16.92 -26.20
N VAL A 107 -14.03 -17.82 -25.92
CA VAL A 107 -14.90 -17.70 -24.72
C VAL A 107 -14.09 -17.70 -23.44
N ARG A 108 -13.09 -18.58 -23.34
CA ARG A 108 -12.19 -18.64 -22.17
C ARG A 108 -11.39 -17.33 -21.98
N ALA A 109 -10.92 -16.73 -23.08
CA ALA A 109 -10.22 -15.44 -23.02
C ALA A 109 -11.15 -14.33 -22.53
N ASN A 110 -12.37 -14.26 -23.09
CA ASN A 110 -13.38 -13.28 -22.64
C ASN A 110 -13.77 -13.46 -21.17
N LEU A 111 -13.92 -14.70 -20.69
CA LEU A 111 -14.16 -14.98 -19.27
C LEU A 111 -13.05 -14.42 -18.37
N ARG A 112 -11.78 -14.52 -18.77
CA ARG A 112 -10.66 -13.94 -18.02
C ARG A 112 -10.71 -12.42 -17.98
N HIS A 113 -10.99 -11.78 -19.13
CA HIS A 113 -11.13 -10.31 -19.19
C HIS A 113 -12.28 -9.82 -18.31
N LEU A 114 -13.46 -10.42 -18.43
CA LEU A 114 -14.61 -10.06 -17.62
C LEU A 114 -14.35 -10.24 -16.11
N ARG A 115 -13.64 -11.29 -15.72
CA ARG A 115 -13.27 -11.47 -14.29
C ARG A 115 -12.28 -10.42 -13.82
N ALA A 116 -11.31 -10.05 -14.66
CA ALA A 116 -10.38 -8.98 -14.33
C ALA A 116 -11.08 -7.62 -14.20
N ASP A 117 -11.95 -7.32 -15.16
CA ASP A 117 -12.61 -6.00 -15.24
C ASP A 117 -13.71 -5.82 -14.18
N LEU A 118 -14.54 -6.86 -13.96
CA LEU A 118 -15.70 -6.76 -13.07
C LEU A 118 -15.40 -7.14 -11.61
N LEU A 119 -14.43 -8.03 -11.37
CA LEU A 119 -14.10 -8.52 -10.04
C LEU A 119 -12.72 -8.06 -9.57
N GLY A 120 -11.98 -7.30 -10.37
CA GLY A 120 -10.61 -6.91 -10.06
C GLY A 120 -9.64 -8.09 -9.93
N ILE A 121 -10.00 -9.28 -10.46
CA ILE A 121 -9.16 -10.48 -10.40
C ILE A 121 -8.10 -10.39 -11.49
N ARG A 122 -6.86 -10.23 -11.09
CA ARG A 122 -5.71 -10.12 -11.99
C ARG A 122 -5.18 -11.51 -12.38
N PRO A 123 -4.60 -11.69 -13.57
CA PRO A 123 -3.88 -12.90 -13.91
C PRO A 123 -2.61 -13.04 -13.05
N ASP A 124 -2.16 -14.30 -12.82
CA ASP A 124 -0.91 -14.59 -12.13
C ASP A 124 0.28 -13.96 -12.87
N PRO A 125 1.02 -13.01 -12.26
CA PRO A 125 2.21 -12.42 -12.86
C PRO A 125 3.47 -13.29 -12.70
N GLY A 126 3.40 -14.39 -11.96
CA GLY A 126 4.53 -15.22 -11.55
C GLY A 126 5.17 -14.69 -10.26
N HIS A 127 5.61 -13.43 -10.23
CA HIS A 127 6.14 -12.73 -9.06
C HIS A 127 5.61 -11.29 -9.02
N LEU A 128 5.84 -10.59 -7.90
CA LEU A 128 5.29 -9.26 -7.65
C LEU A 128 6.37 -8.15 -7.61
N SER A 129 7.59 -8.46 -8.04
CA SER A 129 8.75 -7.55 -7.98
C SER A 129 8.54 -6.24 -8.76
N ASP A 130 7.71 -6.26 -9.80
CA ASP A 130 7.45 -5.11 -10.66
C ASP A 130 6.39 -4.15 -10.09
N LEU A 131 5.81 -4.47 -8.94
CA LEU A 131 4.86 -3.58 -8.27
C LEU A 131 5.58 -2.35 -7.72
N SER A 132 5.08 -1.16 -8.08
CA SER A 132 5.59 0.10 -7.55
C SER A 132 5.27 0.27 -6.06
N SER A 133 5.97 1.17 -5.37
CA SER A 133 5.79 1.38 -3.92
C SER A 133 4.49 2.11 -3.55
N ASP A 134 3.80 2.71 -4.50
CA ASP A 134 2.51 3.38 -4.28
C ASP A 134 1.36 2.40 -3.99
N VAL A 135 1.59 1.09 -4.18
CA VAL A 135 0.63 0.05 -3.84
C VAL A 135 0.88 -0.63 -2.49
N ASP A 136 1.84 -0.13 -1.71
CA ASP A 136 2.11 -0.66 -0.37
C ASP A 136 0.87 -0.53 0.53
N GLY A 137 0.53 -1.59 1.24
CA GLY A 137 -0.67 -1.70 2.05
C GLY A 137 -1.95 -2.05 1.26
N ARG A 138 -1.90 -2.05 -0.07
CA ARG A 138 -3.06 -2.40 -0.89
C ARG A 138 -3.23 -3.91 -1.04
N THR A 139 -4.47 -4.30 -1.26
CA THR A 139 -4.87 -5.69 -1.45
C THR A 139 -5.35 -5.91 -2.88
N PHE A 140 -4.94 -7.02 -3.47
CA PHE A 140 -5.29 -7.43 -4.83
C PHE A 140 -5.77 -8.88 -4.86
N LEU A 141 -6.62 -9.21 -5.83
CA LEU A 141 -7.02 -10.58 -6.11
C LEU A 141 -6.26 -11.08 -7.34
N TYR A 142 -5.65 -12.27 -7.23
CA TYR A 142 -4.95 -12.91 -8.33
C TYR A 142 -5.50 -14.32 -8.58
N GLU A 143 -5.76 -14.64 -9.84
CA GLU A 143 -6.07 -16.01 -10.24
C GLU A 143 -4.76 -16.75 -10.51
N VAL A 144 -4.39 -17.67 -9.65
CA VAL A 144 -3.12 -18.42 -9.73
C VAL A 144 -3.33 -19.89 -10.02
N VAL A 145 -2.32 -20.51 -10.61
CA VAL A 145 -2.21 -21.98 -10.73
C VAL A 145 -1.19 -22.45 -9.70
N GLY A 146 -1.61 -23.33 -8.82
CA GLY A 146 -0.73 -23.91 -7.80
C GLY A 146 0.47 -24.62 -8.41
N ARG A 147 1.69 -24.31 -7.94
CA ARG A 147 2.96 -24.88 -8.40
C ARG A 147 3.80 -25.34 -7.22
N THR A 148 4.74 -26.25 -7.45
CA THR A 148 5.69 -26.73 -6.44
C THR A 148 7.15 -26.40 -6.80
N ASP A 149 7.38 -25.71 -7.93
CA ASP A 149 8.68 -25.54 -8.61
C ASP A 149 9.04 -24.04 -8.81
N GLY A 150 8.71 -23.17 -7.97
CA GLY A 150 9.08 -21.74 -8.03
C GLY A 150 10.02 -21.34 -6.91
N ALA A 151 10.84 -20.30 -7.13
CA ALA A 151 11.63 -19.70 -6.08
C ALA A 151 10.71 -19.12 -4.98
N LEU A 152 11.04 -19.37 -3.71
CA LEU A 152 10.20 -18.99 -2.58
C LEU A 152 11.06 -18.58 -1.38
N TRP A 153 10.81 -17.41 -0.84
CA TRP A 153 11.44 -16.91 0.38
C TRP A 153 10.38 -16.48 1.39
N GLY A 154 10.53 -17.01 2.62
CA GLY A 154 9.61 -16.75 3.72
C GLY A 154 8.47 -17.76 3.85
N GLY A 155 7.63 -17.55 4.84
CA GLY A 155 6.54 -18.45 5.21
C GLY A 155 5.21 -17.77 5.48
N ASN A 156 4.82 -16.78 4.67
CA ASN A 156 3.66 -15.91 4.86
C ASN A 156 3.82 -14.97 6.09
N PRO A 157 4.54 -13.83 5.88
CA PRO A 157 4.74 -13.17 4.59
C PRO A 157 5.86 -13.76 3.74
N TYR A 158 5.78 -13.52 2.41
CA TYR A 158 6.78 -13.84 1.40
C TYR A 158 7.39 -12.57 0.83
N THR A 159 8.63 -12.65 0.28
CA THR A 159 9.23 -11.54 -0.47
C THR A 159 8.55 -11.36 -1.83
N LEU A 160 8.59 -10.14 -2.42
CA LEU A 160 7.90 -9.85 -3.70
C LEU A 160 8.42 -10.67 -4.90
N ASP A 161 9.66 -11.15 -4.86
CA ASP A 161 10.28 -12.01 -5.87
C ASP A 161 9.95 -13.51 -5.69
N SER A 162 9.22 -13.87 -4.63
CA SER A 162 8.67 -15.21 -4.47
C SER A 162 7.59 -15.51 -5.51
N HIS A 163 7.64 -16.72 -6.09
CA HIS A 163 6.66 -17.15 -7.09
C HIS A 163 5.27 -17.32 -6.47
N LEU A 164 4.29 -16.58 -6.98
CA LEU A 164 2.97 -16.45 -6.38
C LEU A 164 2.20 -17.78 -6.32
N GLY A 165 2.19 -18.56 -7.41
CA GLY A 165 1.55 -19.87 -7.43
C GLY A 165 2.19 -20.90 -6.49
N THR A 166 3.53 -20.80 -6.29
CA THR A 166 4.28 -21.66 -5.34
C THR A 166 3.99 -21.24 -3.90
N ALA A 167 3.97 -19.95 -3.62
CA ALA A 167 3.60 -19.40 -2.32
C ALA A 167 2.15 -19.80 -1.93
N ALA A 168 1.23 -19.80 -2.90
CA ALA A 168 -0.16 -20.21 -2.67
C ALA A 168 -0.29 -21.70 -2.29
N VAL A 169 0.52 -22.59 -2.89
CA VAL A 169 0.59 -24.01 -2.47
C VAL A 169 1.21 -24.13 -1.08
N HIS A 170 2.33 -23.47 -0.85
CA HIS A 170 3.02 -23.49 0.43
C HIS A 170 2.12 -22.97 1.57
N ALA A 171 1.37 -21.88 1.36
CA ALA A 171 0.38 -21.36 2.29
C ALA A 171 -0.86 -22.25 2.45
N GLY A 172 -1.08 -23.22 1.56
CA GLY A 172 -2.21 -24.16 1.57
C GLY A 172 -3.51 -23.61 1.03
N LEU A 173 -3.42 -22.55 0.26
CA LEU A 173 -4.58 -21.91 -0.33
C LEU A 173 -4.97 -22.58 -1.67
N VAL A 174 -4.01 -23.18 -2.36
CA VAL A 174 -4.21 -23.80 -3.67
C VAL A 174 -3.53 -25.17 -3.68
N LYS A 175 -4.14 -26.17 -4.28
CA LYS A 175 -3.49 -27.46 -4.54
C LYS A 175 -2.62 -27.40 -5.79
N PRO A 176 -1.51 -28.16 -5.87
CA PRO A 176 -0.69 -28.22 -7.07
C PRO A 176 -1.51 -28.55 -8.33
N GLY A 177 -1.28 -27.82 -9.42
CA GLY A 177 -1.98 -27.98 -10.70
C GLY A 177 -3.40 -27.43 -10.74
N LEU A 178 -4.00 -27.07 -9.60
CA LEU A 178 -5.33 -26.47 -9.58
C LEU A 178 -5.23 -24.95 -9.68
N ARG A 179 -6.31 -24.37 -10.21
CA ARG A 179 -6.50 -22.91 -10.31
C ARG A 179 -7.38 -22.42 -9.18
N SER A 180 -7.00 -21.32 -8.56
CA SER A 180 -7.81 -20.64 -7.54
C SER A 180 -7.52 -19.15 -7.53
N VAL A 181 -8.39 -18.39 -6.87
CA VAL A 181 -8.16 -16.96 -6.59
C VAL A 181 -7.59 -16.84 -5.20
N VAL A 182 -6.54 -16.03 -5.06
CA VAL A 182 -5.92 -15.70 -3.78
C VAL A 182 -5.94 -14.19 -3.57
N ARG A 183 -6.02 -13.79 -2.31
CA ARG A 183 -5.90 -12.40 -1.88
C ARG A 183 -4.45 -12.12 -1.53
N VAL A 184 -3.90 -11.07 -2.10
CA VAL A 184 -2.52 -10.62 -1.90
C VAL A 184 -2.52 -9.25 -1.27
N THR A 185 -1.97 -9.10 -0.07
CA THR A 185 -1.73 -7.79 0.56
C THR A 185 -0.25 -7.45 0.45
N VAL A 186 0.07 -6.36 -0.26
CA VAL A 186 1.45 -5.89 -0.43
C VAL A 186 1.92 -5.22 0.85
N LEU A 187 3.12 -5.54 1.31
CA LEU A 187 3.73 -5.02 2.53
C LEU A 187 4.85 -4.03 2.17
N ALA A 188 4.87 -2.90 2.87
CA ALA A 188 5.90 -1.89 2.72
C ALA A 188 7.30 -2.45 3.04
N SER A 189 8.32 -1.79 2.49
CA SER A 189 9.72 -2.12 2.78
C SER A 189 10.03 -1.81 4.24
N GLU A 190 10.40 -2.84 4.98
CA GLU A 190 10.94 -2.73 6.32
C GLU A 190 11.92 -3.89 6.56
N PHE A 191 12.74 -3.78 7.60
CA PHE A 191 13.56 -4.91 8.02
C PHE A 191 12.67 -6.01 8.57
N ARG A 192 12.70 -7.18 7.90
CA ARG A 192 11.97 -8.37 8.29
C ARG A 192 12.83 -9.60 8.23
N GLU A 193 12.52 -10.51 9.13
CA GLU A 193 12.95 -11.88 9.04
C GLU A 193 11.88 -12.69 8.31
N TYR A 194 12.24 -13.22 7.14
CA TYR A 194 11.42 -14.15 6.38
C TYR A 194 11.94 -15.56 6.69
N ALA A 195 11.32 -16.23 7.65
CA ALA A 195 11.74 -17.57 8.03
C ALA A 195 11.48 -18.57 6.91
N GLY A 196 12.51 -19.32 6.53
CA GLY A 196 12.36 -20.45 5.62
C GLY A 196 11.61 -21.58 6.31
N THR A 197 10.65 -22.18 5.62
CA THR A 197 9.83 -23.27 6.13
C THR A 197 9.56 -24.30 5.04
N GLU A 198 9.13 -25.50 5.44
CA GLU A 198 8.66 -26.53 4.53
C GLU A 198 7.18 -26.79 4.79
N SER A 199 6.36 -26.72 3.73
CA SER A 199 4.93 -26.98 3.79
C SER A 199 4.45 -27.55 2.47
N ARG A 200 3.64 -28.61 2.51
CA ARG A 200 3.00 -29.26 1.34
C ARG A 200 3.96 -29.62 0.22
N ALA A 201 5.11 -30.19 0.59
CA ALA A 201 6.21 -30.55 -0.31
C ALA A 201 6.81 -29.35 -1.07
N VAL A 202 6.64 -28.13 -0.56
CA VAL A 202 7.29 -26.90 -1.03
C VAL A 202 8.22 -26.42 0.07
N VAL A 203 9.48 -26.15 -0.28
CA VAL A 203 10.49 -25.61 0.61
C VAL A 203 10.71 -24.14 0.28
N SER A 204 10.64 -23.28 1.28
CA SER A 204 11.02 -21.88 1.14
C SER A 204 12.39 -21.62 1.79
N SER A 205 13.14 -20.67 1.24
CA SER A 205 14.40 -20.21 1.80
C SER A 205 14.16 -19.08 2.80
N ALA A 206 15.04 -18.98 3.81
CA ALA A 206 15.06 -17.84 4.70
C ALA A 206 15.67 -16.61 4.03
N TYR A 207 15.17 -15.42 4.36
CA TYR A 207 15.76 -14.15 3.95
C TYR A 207 15.63 -13.13 5.09
N ASN A 208 16.69 -12.40 5.36
CA ASN A 208 16.72 -11.33 6.36
C ASN A 208 17.20 -10.05 5.71
N GLY A 209 16.41 -8.99 5.83
CA GLY A 209 16.79 -7.69 5.29
C GLY A 209 15.63 -6.72 5.09
N ASN A 210 15.98 -5.53 4.61
CA ASN A 210 14.99 -4.56 4.17
C ASN A 210 14.40 -5.01 2.83
N SER A 211 13.18 -5.51 2.85
CA SER A 211 12.49 -5.97 1.66
C SER A 211 11.01 -5.67 1.75
N ARG A 212 10.44 -5.38 0.59
CA ARG A 212 8.99 -5.43 0.40
C ARG A 212 8.57 -6.90 0.33
N GLY A 213 7.38 -7.16 0.80
CA GLY A 213 6.83 -8.51 0.76
C GLY A 213 5.34 -8.51 0.50
N TYR A 214 4.75 -9.69 0.58
CA TYR A 214 3.31 -9.83 0.50
C TYR A 214 2.80 -10.93 1.45
N ARG A 215 1.55 -10.76 1.88
CA ARG A 215 0.79 -11.77 2.61
C ARG A 215 -0.26 -12.37 1.69
N LEU A 216 -0.48 -13.68 1.84
CA LEU A 216 -1.51 -14.43 1.13
C LEU A 216 -2.63 -14.85 2.08
N ASP A 217 -3.86 -14.66 1.61
CA ASP A 217 -5.07 -15.12 2.27
C ASP A 217 -6.01 -15.77 1.25
N ALA A 218 -6.98 -16.55 1.72
CA ALA A 218 -8.06 -17.03 0.85
C ALA A 218 -8.86 -15.83 0.31
N ALA A 219 -9.25 -15.90 -0.96
CA ALA A 219 -10.28 -15.02 -1.48
C ALA A 219 -11.64 -15.60 -1.03
N GLU A 220 -12.23 -14.99 -0.02
CA GLU A 220 -13.61 -15.29 0.41
C GLU A 220 -14.62 -14.83 -0.64
#